data_b363941e5b1e7f056e58452223cdb225
#
_entry.id   b363941e5b1e7f056e58452223cdb225
#
_cell.length_a   1.000
_cell.length_b   1.000
_cell.length_c   1.000
_cell.angle_alpha   90.00
_cell.angle_beta   90.00
_cell.angle_gamma   90.00
#
_symmetry.space_group_name_H-M   'P 1'
#
loop_
_entity.id
_entity.type
_entity.pdbx_description
1 polymer ?
#
loop_
_entity_poly.entity_id
_entity_poly.type
_entity_poly.pdbx_seq_one_letter_code
_entity_poly.pdbx_strand_id
1 'polypeptide(L)'
;VDWVTEDCKSHFSGFSDNLIVTPEIAYQNLPEFKSCKGKTLMLIGGGPSANNDWEQNEYDFLWSINHFFRNEKLKDKKVDLAMIMGEPDIEAADFIDYRDKHQTMIGFEIHDRWLNYKFDNYDKYFCMHTRFYGRLGAGARMKIFAAHLGFKNVLFTGFDGPEAIFEGDHAFEP
;
A
#
# COMPACT_ATOMS: atom_id res chain seq x y z
N VAL A 1 13.63 19.73 4.92
CA VAL A 1 12.53 18.80 5.19
C VAL A 1 11.26 19.37 4.57
N ASP A 2 11.07 20.69 4.62
CA ASP A 2 9.91 21.37 4.03
C ASP A 2 9.91 21.38 2.49
N TRP A 3 11.08 21.28 1.87
CA TRP A 3 11.23 21.27 0.41
C TRP A 3 10.53 20.06 -0.27
N VAL A 4 10.49 18.91 0.42
CA VAL A 4 9.81 17.71 -0.12
C VAL A 4 8.30 17.96 -0.23
N THR A 5 7.74 18.62 0.78
CA THR A 5 6.31 18.97 0.78
C THR A 5 5.99 20.04 -0.26
N GLU A 6 6.87 21.01 -0.43
CA GLU A 6 6.73 22.07 -1.43
C GLU A 6 6.90 21.51 -2.86
N ASP A 7 7.88 20.66 -3.08
CA ASP A 7 8.09 20.00 -4.37
C ASP A 7 6.89 19.09 -4.72
N CYS A 8 6.37 18.34 -3.75
CA CYS A 8 5.14 17.59 -3.92
C CYS A 8 3.98 18.50 -4.32
N LYS A 9 3.76 19.60 -3.62
CA LYS A 9 2.69 20.57 -3.94
C LYS A 9 2.84 21.19 -5.32
N SER A 10 4.06 21.57 -5.71
CA SER A 10 4.35 22.16 -7.02
C SER A 10 4.05 21.20 -8.17
N HIS A 11 4.31 19.90 -7.98
CA HIS A 11 4.04 18.86 -8.97
C HIS A 11 2.56 18.45 -9.02
N PHE A 12 1.81 18.76 -7.98
CA PHE A 12 0.39 18.44 -7.84
C PHE A 12 -0.51 19.68 -7.90
N SER A 13 -0.06 20.73 -8.60
CA SER A 13 -0.93 21.89 -8.85
C SER A 13 -2.18 21.45 -9.61
N GLY A 14 -3.30 21.37 -8.91
CA GLY A 14 -4.57 20.86 -9.44
C GLY A 14 -5.20 19.75 -8.60
N PHE A 15 -4.45 19.20 -7.62
CA PHE A 15 -4.99 18.25 -6.64
C PHE A 15 -5.40 18.98 -5.36
N SER A 16 -6.42 18.49 -4.69
CA SER A 16 -6.73 18.96 -3.35
C SER A 16 -5.57 18.62 -2.41
N ASP A 17 -5.25 19.49 -1.47
CA ASP A 17 -4.18 19.29 -0.46
C ASP A 17 -4.35 17.98 0.34
N ASN A 18 -5.51 17.33 0.24
CA ASN A 18 -5.84 16.10 0.93
C ASN A 18 -5.26 14.84 0.27
N LEU A 19 -4.70 14.93 -0.94
CA LEU A 19 -4.24 13.77 -1.71
C LEU A 19 -2.77 13.42 -1.49
N ILE A 20 -1.97 14.37 -0.99
CA ILE A 20 -0.57 14.13 -0.71
C ILE A 20 -0.41 13.93 0.78
N VAL A 21 -0.13 12.70 1.16
CA VAL A 21 0.01 12.35 2.56
C VAL A 21 1.45 11.92 2.83
N THR A 22 2.21 12.78 3.51
CA THR A 22 3.42 12.35 4.20
C THR A 22 3.01 11.56 5.45
N PRO A 23 3.89 10.75 6.06
CA PRO A 23 3.55 10.05 7.29
C PRO A 23 2.98 10.97 8.37
N GLU A 24 3.50 12.18 8.48
CA GLU A 24 3.01 13.16 9.46
C GLU A 24 1.60 13.66 9.11
N ILE A 25 1.31 13.90 7.85
CA ILE A 25 -0.01 14.31 7.38
C ILE A 25 -1.01 13.17 7.52
N ALA A 26 -0.61 11.94 7.19
CA ALA A 26 -1.43 10.76 7.39
C ALA A 26 -1.88 10.62 8.84
N TYR A 27 -0.97 10.87 9.75
CA TYR A 27 -1.25 10.79 11.18
C TYR A 27 -2.26 11.86 11.65
N GLN A 28 -2.26 13.02 11.02
CA GLN A 28 -3.14 14.15 11.39
C GLN A 28 -4.51 14.08 10.71
N ASN A 29 -4.56 13.73 9.44
CA ASN A 29 -5.71 13.93 8.58
C ASN A 29 -6.51 12.67 8.27
N LEU A 30 -5.92 11.49 8.44
CA LEU A 30 -6.58 10.22 8.20
C LEU A 30 -6.74 9.46 9.53
N PRO A 31 -7.95 9.46 10.12
CA PRO A 31 -8.20 8.86 11.43
C PRO A 31 -7.80 7.39 11.51
N GLU A 32 -7.89 6.66 10.41
CA GLU A 32 -7.51 5.26 10.28
C GLU A 32 -6.04 5.05 10.67
N PHE A 33 -5.17 5.98 10.30
CA PHE A 33 -3.74 5.87 10.60
C PHE A 33 -3.38 6.26 12.04
N LYS A 34 -4.23 7.04 12.71
CA LYS A 34 -4.02 7.34 14.13
C LYS A 34 -4.12 6.10 15.02
N SER A 35 -4.94 5.15 14.60
CA SER A 35 -5.14 3.89 15.33
C SER A 35 -3.98 2.90 15.17
N CYS A 36 -3.05 3.14 14.26
CA CYS A 36 -1.91 2.24 13.98
C CYS A 36 -0.84 2.24 15.07
N LYS A 37 -0.71 3.34 15.82
CA LYS A 37 0.36 3.48 16.82
C LYS A 37 0.29 2.40 17.89
N GLY A 38 1.41 1.71 18.07
CA GLY A 38 1.56 0.65 19.08
C GLY A 38 0.93 -0.68 18.70
N LYS A 39 0.34 -0.79 17.51
CA LYS A 39 -0.34 -1.97 16.98
C LYS A 39 0.62 -2.89 16.21
N THR A 40 0.14 -4.06 15.85
CA THR A 40 0.84 -5.05 15.02
C THR A 40 0.28 -5.03 13.62
N LEU A 41 1.15 -4.86 12.63
CA LEU A 41 0.85 -4.93 11.21
C LEU A 41 1.26 -6.29 10.65
N MET A 42 0.40 -6.92 9.85
CA MET A 42 0.74 -7.96 8.90
C MET A 42 0.83 -7.34 7.51
N LEU A 43 1.98 -7.42 6.88
CA LEU A 43 2.23 -6.91 5.53
C LEU A 43 2.52 -8.08 4.58
N ILE A 44 1.68 -8.23 3.55
CA ILE A 44 1.78 -9.33 2.58
C ILE A 44 2.27 -8.79 1.25
N GLY A 45 3.38 -9.33 0.79
CA GLY A 45 3.92 -9.07 -0.56
C GLY A 45 3.40 -10.05 -1.61
N GLY A 46 3.96 -9.96 -2.82
CA GLY A 46 3.57 -10.81 -3.95
C GLY A 46 4.40 -12.08 -4.14
N GLY A 47 5.46 -12.29 -3.35
CA GLY A 47 6.34 -13.45 -3.51
C GLY A 47 5.74 -14.76 -2.99
N PRO A 48 6.34 -15.92 -3.34
CA PRO A 48 5.79 -17.25 -3.02
C PRO A 48 5.47 -17.49 -1.55
N SER A 49 6.25 -16.91 -0.62
CA SER A 49 6.00 -17.06 0.81
C SER A 49 4.71 -16.39 1.29
N ALA A 50 4.03 -15.59 0.45
CA ALA A 50 2.69 -15.08 0.74
C ALA A 50 1.64 -16.20 0.90
N ASN A 51 1.94 -17.40 0.41
CA ASN A 51 1.09 -18.58 0.56
C ASN A 51 1.34 -19.36 1.87
N ASN A 52 2.36 -18.99 2.65
CA ASN A 52 2.63 -19.60 3.95
C ASN A 52 1.54 -19.28 4.98
N ASP A 53 1.60 -19.96 6.14
CA ASP A 53 0.58 -19.87 7.20
C ASP A 53 0.73 -18.60 8.07
N TRP A 54 0.79 -17.43 7.46
CA TRP A 54 0.88 -16.16 8.16
C TRP A 54 -0.40 -15.83 8.96
N GLU A 55 -1.51 -16.43 8.61
CA GLU A 55 -2.82 -16.26 9.25
C GLU A 55 -2.85 -16.75 10.70
N GLN A 56 -1.87 -17.54 11.11
CA GLN A 56 -1.71 -17.98 12.49
C GLN A 56 -1.19 -16.88 13.43
N ASN A 57 -0.65 -15.80 12.87
CA ASN A 57 -0.14 -14.70 13.66
C ASN A 57 -1.28 -13.77 14.09
N GLU A 58 -1.18 -13.23 15.29
CA GLU A 58 -2.06 -12.16 15.74
C GLU A 58 -1.60 -10.81 15.15
N TYR A 59 -2.52 -10.09 14.53
CA TYR A 59 -2.28 -8.76 13.98
C TYR A 59 -3.54 -7.89 14.10
N ASP A 60 -3.33 -6.58 14.17
CA ASP A 60 -4.41 -5.59 14.23
C ASP A 60 -4.78 -5.04 12.84
N PHE A 61 -3.80 -4.98 11.92
CA PHE A 61 -3.94 -4.45 10.57
C PHE A 61 -3.34 -5.38 9.54
N LEU A 62 -3.98 -5.43 8.38
CA LEU A 62 -3.54 -6.19 7.22
C LEU A 62 -3.28 -5.24 6.04
N TRP A 63 -2.04 -5.16 5.59
CA TRP A 63 -1.63 -4.38 4.43
C TRP A 63 -1.08 -5.27 3.33
N SER A 64 -1.19 -4.80 2.08
CA SER A 64 -0.64 -5.55 0.94
C SER A 64 -0.21 -4.62 -0.20
N ILE A 65 0.23 -5.21 -1.31
CA ILE A 65 0.75 -4.48 -2.47
C ILE A 65 0.28 -5.09 -3.78
N ASN A 66 0.17 -4.25 -4.80
CA ASN A 66 -0.08 -4.63 -6.22
C ASN A 66 -1.24 -5.61 -6.41
N HIS A 67 -1.00 -6.79 -6.94
CA HIS A 67 -1.99 -7.80 -7.34
C HIS A 67 -2.61 -8.60 -6.17
N PHE A 68 -2.52 -8.11 -4.96
CA PHE A 68 -2.96 -8.82 -3.74
C PHE A 68 -4.39 -9.36 -3.80
N PHE A 69 -5.27 -8.69 -4.53
CA PHE A 69 -6.69 -9.05 -4.70
C PHE A 69 -6.89 -10.37 -5.44
N ARG A 70 -5.85 -10.87 -6.15
CA ARG A 70 -5.82 -12.16 -6.82
C ARG A 70 -5.27 -13.28 -5.94
N ASN A 71 -4.70 -12.96 -4.78
CA ASN A 71 -4.21 -13.97 -3.86
C ASN A 71 -5.38 -14.66 -3.16
N GLU A 72 -5.44 -16.00 -3.26
CA GLU A 72 -6.51 -16.82 -2.68
C GLU A 72 -6.71 -16.63 -1.19
N LYS A 73 -5.65 -16.30 -0.45
CA LYS A 73 -5.73 -16.02 0.99
C LYS A 73 -6.23 -14.61 1.32
N LEU A 74 -6.16 -13.69 0.35
CA LEU A 74 -6.51 -12.28 0.55
C LEU A 74 -7.84 -11.88 -0.11
N LYS A 75 -8.26 -12.56 -1.16
CA LYS A 75 -9.44 -12.18 -1.98
C LYS A 75 -10.72 -11.98 -1.18
N ASP A 76 -10.89 -12.69 -0.05
CA ASP A 76 -12.06 -12.59 0.81
C ASP A 76 -11.79 -11.88 2.14
N LYS A 77 -10.59 -11.39 2.36
CA LYS A 77 -10.22 -10.63 3.56
C LYS A 77 -10.17 -9.15 3.25
N LYS A 78 -10.54 -8.33 4.21
CA LYS A 78 -10.31 -6.89 4.11
C LYS A 78 -8.82 -6.60 4.30
N VAL A 79 -8.18 -6.10 3.26
CA VAL A 79 -6.89 -5.41 3.36
C VAL A 79 -7.16 -3.96 3.72
N ASP A 80 -6.59 -3.47 4.82
CA ASP A 80 -6.86 -2.12 5.32
C ASP A 80 -6.20 -1.05 4.45
N LEU A 81 -4.98 -1.31 3.98
CA LEU A 81 -4.24 -0.46 3.06
C LEU A 81 -3.51 -1.32 2.03
N ALA A 82 -3.68 -0.98 0.76
CA ALA A 82 -2.91 -1.56 -0.33
C ALA A 82 -2.16 -0.48 -1.11
N MET A 83 -0.89 -0.73 -1.40
CA MET A 83 -0.10 0.11 -2.30
C MET A 83 -0.10 -0.50 -3.69
N ILE A 84 -0.64 0.23 -4.64
CA ILE A 84 -0.71 -0.18 -6.05
C ILE A 84 0.31 0.62 -6.86
N MET A 85 1.12 -0.08 -7.63
CA MET A 85 2.12 0.49 -8.53
C MET A 85 1.89 -0.05 -9.95
N GLY A 86 1.03 0.62 -10.70
CA GLY A 86 0.78 0.28 -12.08
C GLY A 86 -0.66 0.52 -12.53
N GLU A 87 -0.80 0.99 -13.76
CA GLU A 87 -2.11 1.30 -14.35
C GLU A 87 -2.99 0.07 -14.58
N PRO A 88 -2.46 -1.05 -15.11
CA PRO A 88 -3.30 -2.20 -15.44
C PRO A 88 -4.07 -2.75 -14.25
N ASP A 89 -3.49 -2.65 -13.07
CA ASP A 89 -4.06 -3.23 -11.86
C ASP A 89 -5.26 -2.46 -11.33
N ILE A 90 -5.22 -1.12 -11.44
CA ILE A 90 -6.31 -0.27 -10.93
C ILE A 90 -7.54 -0.24 -11.84
N GLU A 91 -7.40 -0.62 -13.10
CA GLU A 91 -8.50 -0.74 -14.07
C GLU A 91 -9.06 -2.16 -14.16
N ALA A 92 -8.42 -3.13 -13.53
CA ALA A 92 -8.90 -4.51 -13.53
C ALA A 92 -10.24 -4.64 -12.83
N ALA A 93 -11.18 -5.33 -13.45
CA ALA A 93 -12.53 -5.49 -12.90
C ALA A 93 -12.51 -6.18 -11.53
N ASP A 94 -11.68 -7.19 -11.36
CA ASP A 94 -11.49 -7.92 -10.11
C ASP A 94 -10.91 -7.03 -8.99
N PHE A 95 -10.04 -6.08 -9.33
CA PHE A 95 -9.58 -5.08 -8.37
C PHE A 95 -10.69 -4.12 -7.96
N ILE A 96 -11.45 -3.60 -8.92
CA ILE A 96 -12.55 -2.69 -8.66
C ILE A 96 -13.60 -3.36 -7.77
N ASP A 97 -13.98 -4.59 -8.08
CA ASP A 97 -14.92 -5.37 -7.28
C ASP A 97 -14.39 -5.61 -5.85
N TYR A 98 -13.13 -5.98 -5.72
CA TYR A 98 -12.48 -6.15 -4.41
C TYR A 98 -12.47 -4.85 -3.61
N ARG A 99 -12.00 -3.76 -4.22
CA ARG A 99 -11.90 -2.44 -3.61
C ARG A 99 -13.26 -1.97 -3.07
N ASP A 100 -14.29 -2.09 -3.88
CA ASP A 100 -15.64 -1.61 -3.55
C ASP A 100 -16.29 -2.49 -2.48
N LYS A 101 -16.07 -3.81 -2.53
CA LYS A 101 -16.53 -4.75 -1.51
C LYS A 101 -15.90 -4.49 -0.14
N HIS A 102 -14.58 -4.31 -0.09
CA HIS A 102 -13.83 -4.24 1.16
C HIS A 102 -13.55 -2.81 1.63
N GLN A 103 -13.77 -1.82 0.78
CA GLN A 103 -13.47 -0.42 1.09
C GLN A 103 -12.00 -0.23 1.51
N THR A 104 -11.11 -0.91 0.81
CA THR A 104 -9.66 -0.88 1.05
C THR A 104 -9.10 0.49 0.74
N MET A 105 -8.30 1.05 1.64
CA MET A 105 -7.57 2.28 1.34
C MET A 105 -6.47 2.00 0.32
N ILE A 106 -6.36 2.85 -0.71
CA ILE A 106 -5.37 2.70 -1.77
C ILE A 106 -4.30 3.77 -1.64
N GLY A 107 -3.06 3.33 -1.47
CA GLY A 107 -1.88 4.17 -1.57
C GLY A 107 -1.22 4.01 -2.93
N PHE A 108 -0.72 5.09 -3.51
CA PHE A 108 0.15 5.04 -4.69
C PHE A 108 1.32 6.02 -4.51
N GLU A 109 2.38 5.76 -5.23
CA GLU A 109 3.56 6.60 -5.16
C GLU A 109 3.42 7.88 -5.98
N ILE A 110 4.18 8.89 -5.58
CA ILE A 110 4.22 10.18 -6.27
C ILE A 110 4.59 10.04 -7.76
N HIS A 111 5.31 9.00 -8.14
CA HIS A 111 5.65 8.72 -9.54
C HIS A 111 4.46 8.31 -10.37
N ASP A 112 3.47 7.68 -9.72
CA ASP A 112 2.23 7.21 -10.34
C ASP A 112 1.10 8.22 -10.19
N ARG A 113 1.43 9.48 -9.90
CA ARG A 113 0.47 10.58 -9.70
C ARG A 113 -0.54 10.74 -10.84
N TRP A 114 -0.15 10.38 -12.05
CA TRP A 114 -0.99 10.42 -13.22
C TRP A 114 -2.18 9.43 -13.15
N LEU A 115 -2.10 8.44 -12.25
CA LEU A 115 -3.20 7.50 -11.98
C LEU A 115 -4.36 8.14 -11.21
N ASN A 116 -4.17 9.32 -10.70
CA ASN A 116 -5.12 9.98 -9.82
C ASN A 116 -6.52 10.13 -10.44
N TYR A 117 -6.59 10.42 -11.74
CA TYR A 117 -7.86 10.55 -12.45
C TYR A 117 -8.66 9.23 -12.49
N LYS A 118 -8.02 8.09 -12.26
CA LYS A 118 -8.67 6.78 -12.20
C LYS A 118 -9.50 6.58 -10.93
N PHE A 119 -9.32 7.45 -9.93
CA PHE A 119 -9.99 7.36 -8.64
C PHE A 119 -11.13 8.37 -8.46
N ASP A 120 -11.60 9.02 -9.53
CA ASP A 120 -12.64 10.05 -9.47
C ASP A 120 -13.92 9.62 -8.73
N ASN A 121 -14.20 8.31 -8.67
CA ASN A 121 -15.35 7.74 -7.99
C ASN A 121 -14.98 6.93 -6.74
N TYR A 122 -13.78 7.14 -6.18
CA TYR A 122 -13.33 6.44 -4.99
C TYR A 122 -12.58 7.37 -4.06
N ASP A 123 -13.10 7.58 -2.87
CA ASP A 123 -12.61 8.58 -1.92
C ASP A 123 -11.53 8.07 -0.94
N LYS A 124 -11.27 6.75 -0.93
CA LYS A 124 -10.30 6.13 -0.02
C LYS A 124 -8.96 5.89 -0.70
N TYR A 125 -8.34 6.92 -1.19
CA TYR A 125 -7.00 6.84 -1.78
C TYR A 125 -6.14 8.04 -1.39
N PHE A 126 -4.83 7.87 -1.46
CA PHE A 126 -3.88 8.95 -1.23
C PHE A 126 -2.56 8.69 -1.95
N CYS A 127 -1.83 9.76 -2.24
CA CYS A 127 -0.47 9.69 -2.74
C CYS A 127 0.50 9.59 -1.56
N MET A 128 1.25 8.50 -1.50
CA MET A 128 2.23 8.25 -0.44
C MET A 128 3.60 8.82 -0.83
N HIS A 129 4.22 9.53 0.10
CA HIS A 129 5.62 9.90 -0.03
C HIS A 129 6.37 9.50 1.24
N THR A 130 7.33 8.59 1.10
CA THR A 130 8.10 8.05 2.23
C THR A 130 9.41 8.81 2.48
N ARG A 131 9.63 9.96 1.85
CA ARG A 131 10.86 10.77 1.91
C ARG A 131 12.12 10.09 1.39
N PHE A 132 11.97 8.98 0.69
CA PHE A 132 13.07 8.31 0.03
C PHE A 132 12.96 8.49 -1.48
N TYR A 133 13.95 9.16 -2.05
CA TYR A 133 14.12 9.21 -3.49
C TYR A 133 14.90 7.97 -3.93
N GLY A 134 14.37 7.27 -4.89
CA GLY A 134 15.03 6.12 -5.46
C GLY A 134 14.06 5.02 -5.84
N ARG A 135 14.58 4.00 -6.51
CA ARG A 135 13.82 2.83 -6.97
C ARG A 135 13.59 1.85 -5.81
N LEU A 136 12.85 2.29 -4.81
CA LEU A 136 12.37 1.39 -3.77
C LEU A 136 11.07 0.73 -4.22
N GLY A 137 11.01 -0.58 -4.14
CA GLY A 137 9.78 -1.32 -4.40
C GLY A 137 8.68 -1.01 -3.37
N ALA A 138 7.43 -1.29 -3.73
CA ALA A 138 6.26 -1.03 -2.90
C ALA A 138 6.40 -1.58 -1.47
N GLY A 139 6.94 -2.79 -1.32
CA GLY A 139 7.11 -3.42 -0.01
C GLY A 139 8.04 -2.65 0.93
N ALA A 140 9.17 -2.14 0.42
CA ALA A 140 10.09 -1.33 1.22
C ALA A 140 9.42 -0.02 1.66
N ARG A 141 8.68 0.63 0.78
CA ARG A 141 7.93 1.85 1.09
C ARG A 141 6.87 1.63 2.14
N MET A 142 6.13 0.54 2.05
CA MET A 142 5.11 0.19 3.04
C MET A 142 5.71 -0.07 4.43
N LYS A 143 6.88 -0.73 4.51
CA LYS A 143 7.61 -0.92 5.78
C LYS A 143 8.04 0.40 6.39
N ILE A 144 8.58 1.32 5.58
CA ILE A 144 8.97 2.66 6.03
C ILE A 144 7.75 3.44 6.52
N PHE A 145 6.66 3.41 5.77
CA PHE A 145 5.42 4.08 6.14
C PHE A 145 4.86 3.53 7.46
N ALA A 146 4.84 2.21 7.63
CA ALA A 146 4.42 1.57 8.87
C ALA A 146 5.28 2.01 10.08
N ALA A 147 6.61 2.09 9.89
CA ALA A 147 7.51 2.58 10.93
C ALA A 147 7.21 4.03 11.34
N HIS A 148 6.95 4.90 10.36
CA HIS A 148 6.57 6.29 10.61
C HIS A 148 5.24 6.43 11.33
N LEU A 149 4.26 5.56 11.05
CA LEU A 149 2.98 5.53 11.76
C LEU A 149 3.07 4.97 13.19
N GLY A 150 4.24 4.44 13.56
CA GLY A 150 4.52 3.97 14.91
C GLY A 150 3.94 2.59 15.23
N PHE A 151 3.79 1.72 14.25
CA PHE A 151 3.51 0.32 14.53
C PHE A 151 4.57 -0.26 15.48
N LYS A 152 4.13 -1.03 16.46
CA LYS A 152 5.04 -1.69 17.41
C LYS A 152 5.74 -2.88 16.75
N ASN A 153 5.00 -3.64 15.97
CA ASN A 153 5.50 -4.79 15.25
C ASN A 153 5.05 -4.72 13.78
N VAL A 154 5.95 -5.09 12.87
CA VAL A 154 5.64 -5.27 11.46
C VAL A 154 6.04 -6.70 11.09
N LEU A 155 5.06 -7.58 11.01
CA LEU A 155 5.21 -8.92 10.48
C LEU A 155 5.06 -8.84 8.97
N PHE A 156 5.85 -9.61 8.22
CA PHE A 156 5.75 -9.57 6.78
C PHE A 156 6.13 -10.91 6.14
N THR A 157 5.51 -11.19 4.99
CA THR A 157 5.78 -12.35 4.14
C THR A 157 5.52 -11.98 2.67
N GLY A 158 5.96 -12.80 1.73
CA GLY A 158 5.83 -12.48 0.31
C GLY A 158 6.86 -11.47 -0.21
N PHE A 159 7.99 -11.32 0.50
CA PHE A 159 9.12 -10.44 0.12
C PHE A 159 10.40 -11.25 -0.03
N ASP A 160 10.32 -12.30 -0.81
CA ASP A 160 11.31 -13.40 -0.87
C ASP A 160 12.63 -13.01 -1.56
N GLY A 161 12.63 -11.89 -2.29
CA GLY A 161 13.82 -11.39 -2.95
C GLY A 161 14.16 -12.14 -4.25
N PRO A 162 15.29 -11.79 -4.90
CA PRO A 162 15.64 -12.28 -6.24
C PRO A 162 15.97 -13.78 -6.31
N GLU A 163 16.25 -14.43 -5.21
CA GLU A 163 16.51 -15.87 -5.19
C GLU A 163 15.24 -16.70 -5.41
N ALA A 164 14.08 -16.16 -5.11
CA ALA A 164 12.79 -16.80 -5.34
C ALA A 164 12.36 -16.84 -6.82
N ILE A 165 13.02 -16.07 -7.68
CA ILE A 165 12.75 -15.96 -9.12
C ILE A 165 12.82 -17.34 -9.83
N PHE A 166 13.53 -18.31 -9.28
CA PHE A 166 13.71 -19.65 -9.90
C PHE A 166 12.51 -20.59 -9.69
N GLU A 167 11.56 -20.24 -8.80
CA GLU A 167 10.40 -21.10 -8.48
C GLU A 167 9.05 -20.48 -8.89
N GLY A 168 9.09 -19.35 -9.59
CA GLY A 168 7.90 -18.53 -9.92
C GLY A 168 7.94 -17.19 -9.21
N ASP A 169 7.78 -16.12 -9.98
CA ASP A 169 8.00 -14.76 -9.49
C ASP A 169 6.95 -14.30 -8.47
N HIS A 170 5.78 -14.92 -8.47
CA HIS A 170 4.65 -14.51 -7.66
C HIS A 170 3.92 -15.69 -7.02
N ALA A 171 3.27 -15.42 -5.90
CA ALA A 171 2.39 -16.37 -5.21
C ALA A 171 1.08 -16.65 -5.98
N PHE A 172 0.81 -15.85 -7.00
CA PHE A 172 -0.38 -15.89 -7.86
C PHE A 172 -0.02 -15.27 -9.21
N GLU A 173 -0.78 -15.57 -10.25
CA GLU A 173 -0.60 -14.93 -11.57
C GLU A 173 -0.97 -13.44 -11.50
N PRO A 174 -0.08 -12.56 -11.96
CA PRO A 174 -0.30 -11.12 -11.94
C PRO A 174 -1.37 -10.65 -12.96
#